data_5ed3b835273a3aa6b865f668f0a64e60
#
_entry.id   5ed3b835273a3aa6b865f668f0a64e60
#
_cell.length_a   1.000
_cell.length_b   1.000
_cell.length_c   1.000
_cell.angle_alpha   90.00
_cell.angle_beta   90.00
_cell.angle_gamma   90.00
#
_symmetry.space_group_name_H-M   'P 1'
#
loop_
_entity.id
_entity.type
_entity.pdbx_description
1 polymer ?
#
loop_
_entity_poly.entity_id
_entity_poly.type
_entity_poly.pdbx_seq_one_letter_code
_entity_poly.pdbx_strand_id
1 'polypeptide(L)'
;MFVTAEEPGKPVVLMGQGPAPAGATPGHYRSEGLELVPGSGALAAAVPAAVDAWLLLLRDHGTWELTAVLEFAIGYAGDGHPVLGRVGATIAAVSGLFREHWPTSAQLWIPKGRVPDEGELVRNPAYARTLERLLEAGAGEPSREARIDAARREWREGFVAGAMVQSVRAPHRHSSGTEHRGVLAMGDLAAFEASYEAAATIDFRGHTIAKTGPWGQGPALLQTLAILDGFADEYLDPSTELGAHTILEAQKLALADREAYYGDTDVPLDYLLSAGYAAARRRLITDRASLEFRPGQVPGREPFRPPLRTEYVPPALANDDDRPGLRGSGPGAGVGEPTVLATGETRGDTCHIDVADRWGNMISATPSGGWLQSSPAIPELGFCLGTRLQMTWLEPGTPSTLTPGKRPRTTLTPTLVLRNGSAVTALGSPGGDQQDQWQLPYLLRTIVGGYSPQQAIDAPTFHTTSMPGSFWPRTWEPGGAVVEDRLGDDVIAGLERRGHRITRAGDWTLGRLSAVVRDPVTGVLQAAANPRGAQGYAAGR
;
A
#
# COMPACT_ATOMS: atom_id res chain seq x y z
N MET A 1 -0.92 11.13 -5.91
CA MET A 1 -0.75 11.52 -7.33
C MET A 1 -1.90 12.45 -7.70
N PHE A 2 -1.64 13.49 -8.47
CA PHE A 2 -2.65 14.50 -8.79
C PHE A 2 -2.41 15.16 -10.15
N VAL A 3 -3.43 15.81 -10.66
CA VAL A 3 -3.37 16.82 -11.73
C VAL A 3 -4.05 18.09 -11.24
N THR A 4 -3.63 19.24 -11.75
CA THR A 4 -4.30 20.53 -11.53
C THR A 4 -5.20 20.87 -12.71
N ALA A 5 -6.21 21.71 -12.48
CA ALA A 5 -7.08 22.21 -13.55
C ALA A 5 -6.32 22.99 -14.64
N GLU A 6 -5.16 23.58 -14.28
CA GLU A 6 -4.29 24.33 -15.19
C GLU A 6 -3.44 23.40 -16.07
N GLU A 7 -3.06 22.21 -15.55
CA GLU A 7 -2.28 21.18 -16.26
C GLU A 7 -2.98 19.81 -16.19
N PRO A 8 -4.19 19.65 -16.76
CA PRO A 8 -5.02 18.44 -16.60
C PRO A 8 -4.45 17.21 -17.28
N GLY A 9 -3.48 17.37 -18.17
CA GLY A 9 -2.76 16.31 -18.87
C GLY A 9 -1.44 15.92 -18.27
N LYS A 10 -1.03 16.54 -17.14
CA LYS A 10 0.28 16.32 -16.54
C LYS A 10 0.16 15.73 -15.13
N PRO A 11 0.09 14.40 -15.00
CA PRO A 11 0.04 13.76 -13.70
C PRO A 11 1.36 13.94 -12.93
N VAL A 12 1.25 14.39 -11.69
CA VAL A 12 2.37 14.61 -10.78
C VAL A 12 2.28 13.64 -9.61
N VAL A 13 3.40 13.05 -9.23
CA VAL A 13 3.53 12.22 -8.03
C VAL A 13 4.03 13.07 -6.89
N LEU A 14 3.24 13.22 -5.83
CA LEU A 14 3.71 13.74 -4.56
C LEU A 14 4.42 12.60 -3.82
N MET A 15 5.71 12.72 -3.67
CA MET A 15 6.56 11.72 -3.02
C MET A 15 6.53 11.92 -1.51
N GLY A 16 5.79 11.04 -0.84
CA GLY A 16 5.67 10.97 0.63
C GLY A 16 6.13 9.64 1.21
N GLN A 17 6.92 8.86 0.46
CA GLN A 17 7.53 7.63 0.94
C GLN A 17 8.91 7.92 1.52
N GLY A 18 9.06 7.76 2.83
CA GLY A 18 10.34 7.98 3.48
C GLY A 18 11.38 6.88 3.20
N PRO A 19 12.66 7.24 3.21
CA PRO A 19 13.76 6.31 3.01
C PRO A 19 14.05 5.46 4.24
N ALA A 20 14.93 4.48 4.09
CA ALA A 20 15.53 3.75 5.19
C ALA A 20 16.44 4.66 6.01
N PRO A 21 16.35 4.65 7.36
CA PRO A 21 17.25 5.37 8.24
C PRO A 21 18.72 5.01 8.02
N ALA A 22 19.64 5.90 8.36
CA ALA A 22 21.08 5.69 8.21
C ALA A 22 21.59 4.43 8.94
N GLY A 23 21.00 4.08 10.08
CA GLY A 23 21.33 2.88 10.85
C GLY A 23 20.74 1.58 10.26
N ALA A 24 19.83 1.65 9.29
CA ALA A 24 19.16 0.49 8.72
C ALA A 24 20.02 -0.17 7.63
N THR A 25 21.01 -0.96 8.03
CA THR A 25 21.91 -1.69 7.12
C THR A 25 21.68 -3.20 7.19
N PRO A 26 21.84 -3.97 6.09
CA PRO A 26 21.76 -5.43 6.15
C PRO A 26 22.69 -6.07 7.18
N GLY A 27 23.88 -5.45 7.40
CA GLY A 27 24.84 -5.88 8.41
C GLY A 27 24.29 -5.77 9.83
N HIS A 28 23.61 -4.64 10.15
CA HIS A 28 22.97 -4.45 11.45
C HIS A 28 21.89 -5.52 11.69
N TYR A 29 20.96 -5.72 10.75
CA TYR A 29 19.89 -6.73 10.92
C TYR A 29 20.43 -8.14 11.08
N ARG A 30 21.48 -8.51 10.34
CA ARG A 30 22.14 -9.80 10.51
C ARG A 30 22.85 -9.95 11.85
N SER A 31 23.46 -8.88 12.37
CA SER A 31 24.08 -8.91 13.71
C SER A 31 23.04 -9.05 14.83
N GLU A 32 21.78 -8.64 14.57
CA GLU A 32 20.63 -8.85 15.46
C GLU A 32 20.01 -10.28 15.27
N GLY A 33 20.61 -11.15 14.45
CA GLY A 33 20.14 -12.50 14.20
C GLY A 33 18.95 -12.61 13.23
N LEU A 34 18.71 -11.57 12.43
CA LEU A 34 17.56 -11.48 11.52
C LEU A 34 17.94 -11.91 10.09
N GLU A 35 17.13 -12.76 9.49
CA GLU A 35 17.22 -13.16 8.07
C GLU A 35 16.33 -12.28 7.16
N LEU A 36 15.29 -11.66 7.72
CA LEU A 36 14.36 -10.77 7.06
C LEU A 36 14.15 -9.52 7.92
N VAL A 37 13.80 -8.40 7.31
CA VAL A 37 13.29 -7.26 8.05
C VAL A 37 11.97 -7.66 8.71
N PRO A 38 11.77 -7.45 10.03
CA PRO A 38 10.55 -7.86 10.71
C PRO A 38 9.28 -7.21 10.16
N GLY A 39 8.14 -7.88 10.30
CA GLY A 39 6.83 -7.37 9.90
C GLY A 39 6.21 -6.38 10.90
N SER A 40 6.69 -6.36 12.15
CA SER A 40 6.28 -5.42 13.19
C SER A 40 7.46 -5.01 14.07
N GLY A 41 7.33 -3.87 14.75
CA GLY A 41 8.35 -3.29 15.62
C GLY A 41 9.19 -2.21 14.93
N ALA A 42 9.94 -1.44 15.73
CA ALA A 42 10.62 -0.22 15.29
C ALA A 42 11.77 -0.45 14.28
N LEU A 43 12.34 -1.66 14.19
CA LEU A 43 13.29 -2.02 13.12
C LEU A 43 12.66 -2.02 11.73
N ALA A 44 11.35 -2.20 11.62
CA ALA A 44 10.63 -2.13 10.36
C ALA A 44 10.29 -0.70 9.91
N ALA A 45 10.60 0.32 10.72
CA ALA A 45 10.22 1.70 10.46
C ALA A 45 11.14 2.37 9.43
N ALA A 46 10.55 2.84 8.33
CA ALA A 46 11.14 3.86 7.46
C ALA A 46 10.94 5.26 8.08
N VAL A 47 11.63 6.27 7.55
CA VAL A 47 11.41 7.67 7.94
C VAL A 47 9.95 8.05 7.74
N PRO A 48 9.22 8.56 8.76
CA PRO A 48 7.82 8.97 8.63
C PRO A 48 7.68 10.24 7.78
N ALA A 49 7.25 10.08 6.54
CA ALA A 49 7.32 11.10 5.48
C ALA A 49 5.96 11.68 5.05
N ALA A 50 4.86 10.96 5.30
CA ALA A 50 3.56 11.32 4.74
C ALA A 50 3.05 12.70 5.17
N VAL A 51 3.26 13.09 6.45
CA VAL A 51 2.79 14.37 6.97
C VAL A 51 3.52 15.54 6.30
N ASP A 52 4.84 15.44 6.10
CA ASP A 52 5.60 16.46 5.37
C ASP A 52 5.08 16.63 3.93
N ALA A 53 4.74 15.51 3.27
CA ALA A 53 4.17 15.54 1.92
C ALA A 53 2.77 16.19 1.89
N TRP A 54 1.90 15.90 2.84
CA TRP A 54 0.57 16.52 2.90
C TRP A 54 0.65 18.02 3.17
N LEU A 55 1.54 18.43 4.06
CA LEU A 55 1.78 19.83 4.34
C LEU A 55 2.38 20.55 3.12
N LEU A 56 3.30 19.91 2.39
CA LEU A 56 3.83 20.42 1.12
C LEU A 56 2.70 20.63 0.09
N LEU A 57 1.83 19.63 -0.10
CA LEU A 57 0.70 19.72 -1.02
C LEU A 57 -0.24 20.86 -0.64
N LEU A 58 -0.58 21.00 0.65
CA LEU A 58 -1.41 22.08 1.15
C LEU A 58 -0.76 23.44 0.91
N ARG A 59 0.56 23.57 1.15
CA ARG A 59 1.31 24.81 0.93
C ARG A 59 1.26 25.25 -0.53
N ASP A 60 1.55 24.33 -1.45
CA ASP A 60 1.80 24.65 -2.85
C ASP A 60 0.52 24.71 -3.70
N HIS A 61 -0.48 23.90 -3.37
CA HIS A 61 -1.71 23.72 -4.18
C HIS A 61 -3.00 23.99 -3.42
N GLY A 62 -2.97 23.99 -2.09
CA GLY A 62 -4.15 24.27 -1.27
C GLY A 62 -4.36 25.76 -1.05
N THR A 63 -5.60 26.14 -0.72
CA THR A 63 -6.00 27.53 -0.40
C THR A 63 -6.45 27.69 1.06
N TRP A 64 -6.69 26.59 1.77
CA TRP A 64 -7.18 26.63 3.14
C TRP A 64 -6.04 26.82 4.14
N GLU A 65 -6.36 27.41 5.27
CA GLU A 65 -5.48 27.45 6.44
C GLU A 65 -5.34 26.05 7.04
N LEU A 66 -4.15 25.73 7.55
CA LEU A 66 -3.88 24.43 8.19
C LEU A 66 -4.84 24.16 9.36
N THR A 67 -5.22 25.20 10.12
CA THR A 67 -6.21 25.10 11.21
C THR A 67 -7.54 24.53 10.72
N ALA A 68 -8.08 25.04 9.61
CA ALA A 68 -9.33 24.57 9.04
C ALA A 68 -9.23 23.13 8.51
N VAL A 69 -8.05 22.73 8.01
CA VAL A 69 -7.82 21.34 7.53
C VAL A 69 -7.76 20.34 8.69
N LEU A 70 -7.17 20.72 9.81
CA LEU A 70 -6.98 19.82 10.97
C LEU A 70 -8.13 19.84 11.98
N GLU A 71 -9.06 20.80 11.91
CA GLU A 71 -10.13 20.99 12.88
C GLU A 71 -10.90 19.70 13.21
N PHE A 72 -11.36 18.98 12.18
CA PHE A 72 -12.11 17.74 12.38
C PHE A 72 -11.23 16.61 12.95
N ALA A 73 -9.98 16.49 12.51
CA ALA A 73 -9.07 15.48 13.02
C ALA A 73 -8.76 15.70 14.51
N ILE A 74 -8.54 16.96 14.91
CA ILE A 74 -8.36 17.36 16.31
C ILE A 74 -9.61 17.04 17.13
N GLY A 75 -10.79 17.42 16.63
CA GLY A 75 -12.07 17.17 17.29
C GLY A 75 -12.32 15.66 17.50
N TYR A 76 -12.19 14.85 16.45
CA TYR A 76 -12.38 13.39 16.57
C TYR A 76 -11.34 12.74 17.50
N ALA A 77 -10.11 13.21 17.52
CA ALA A 77 -9.09 12.68 18.40
C ALA A 77 -9.35 13.09 19.88
N GLY A 78 -9.73 14.36 20.12
CA GLY A 78 -9.97 14.89 21.46
C GLY A 78 -11.29 14.45 22.07
N ASP A 79 -12.39 14.63 21.34
CA ASP A 79 -13.76 14.38 21.82
C ASP A 79 -14.15 12.90 21.67
N GLY A 80 -13.53 12.21 20.72
CA GLY A 80 -13.72 10.79 20.45
C GLY A 80 -14.51 10.53 19.17
N HIS A 81 -14.33 9.32 18.67
CA HIS A 81 -15.06 8.78 17.53
C HIS A 81 -15.50 7.35 17.82
N PRO A 82 -16.60 6.87 17.20
CA PRO A 82 -17.06 5.50 17.42
C PRO A 82 -16.08 4.50 16.81
N VAL A 83 -15.77 3.45 17.56
CA VAL A 83 -14.93 2.34 17.08
C VAL A 83 -15.68 1.54 16.02
N LEU A 84 -15.03 1.27 14.91
CA LEU A 84 -15.51 0.31 13.92
C LEU A 84 -15.26 -1.12 14.42
N GLY A 85 -16.20 -2.04 14.15
CA GLY A 85 -16.08 -3.44 14.56
C GLY A 85 -14.76 -4.10 14.16
N ARG A 86 -14.23 -3.75 12.98
CA ARG A 86 -12.91 -4.24 12.50
C ARG A 86 -11.73 -3.72 13.30
N VAL A 87 -11.77 -2.48 13.77
CA VAL A 87 -10.74 -1.93 14.67
C VAL A 87 -10.76 -2.71 15.98
N GLY A 88 -11.94 -2.95 16.54
CA GLY A 88 -12.11 -3.81 17.71
C GLY A 88 -11.56 -5.22 17.51
N ALA A 89 -11.87 -5.86 16.39
CA ALA A 89 -11.35 -7.19 16.03
C ALA A 89 -9.82 -7.22 15.91
N THR A 90 -9.22 -6.17 15.32
CA THR A 90 -7.75 -6.04 15.26
C THR A 90 -7.14 -5.90 16.65
N ILE A 91 -7.70 -5.02 17.50
CA ILE A 91 -7.23 -4.85 18.88
C ILE A 91 -7.32 -6.19 19.64
N ALA A 92 -8.41 -6.94 19.45
CA ALA A 92 -8.58 -8.26 20.06
C ALA A 92 -7.48 -9.24 19.63
N ALA A 93 -7.17 -9.30 18.32
CA ALA A 93 -6.15 -10.19 17.77
C ALA A 93 -4.74 -9.92 18.35
N VAL A 94 -4.41 -8.66 18.64
CA VAL A 94 -3.09 -8.26 19.15
C VAL A 94 -3.09 -7.91 20.65
N SER A 95 -4.18 -8.18 21.35
CA SER A 95 -4.32 -7.80 22.78
C SER A 95 -3.27 -8.45 23.69
N GLY A 96 -2.85 -9.68 23.39
CA GLY A 96 -1.76 -10.37 24.09
C GLY A 96 -0.43 -9.61 23.90
N LEU A 97 -0.05 -9.33 22.65
CA LEU A 97 1.15 -8.55 22.34
C LEU A 97 1.17 -7.20 23.06
N PHE A 98 0.03 -6.50 23.10
CA PHE A 98 -0.05 -5.20 23.76
C PHE A 98 0.10 -5.30 25.28
N ARG A 99 -0.57 -6.25 25.92
CA ARG A 99 -0.51 -6.40 27.38
C ARG A 99 0.84 -6.89 27.88
N GLU A 100 1.45 -7.82 27.15
CA GLU A 100 2.67 -8.50 27.59
C GLU A 100 3.94 -7.77 27.15
N HIS A 101 3.93 -7.16 25.96
CA HIS A 101 5.15 -6.64 25.36
C HIS A 101 5.09 -5.15 24.96
N TRP A 102 3.89 -4.59 24.73
CA TRP A 102 3.71 -3.19 24.29
C TRP A 102 2.75 -2.43 25.21
N PRO A 103 3.14 -2.15 26.47
CA PRO A 103 2.23 -1.55 27.45
C PRO A 103 1.71 -0.17 27.04
N THR A 104 2.45 0.62 26.27
CA THR A 104 1.99 1.91 25.75
C THR A 104 0.85 1.76 24.75
N SER A 105 0.89 0.73 23.93
CA SER A 105 -0.24 0.37 23.04
C SER A 105 -1.45 -0.13 23.82
N ALA A 106 -1.23 -0.91 24.90
CA ALA A 106 -2.31 -1.33 25.76
C ALA A 106 -3.00 -0.15 26.45
N GLN A 107 -2.25 0.86 26.92
CA GLN A 107 -2.80 2.09 27.50
C GLN A 107 -3.66 2.87 26.51
N LEU A 108 -3.26 2.93 25.24
CA LEU A 108 -3.99 3.66 24.20
C LEU A 108 -5.23 2.90 23.72
N TRP A 109 -5.09 1.60 23.41
CA TRP A 109 -6.11 0.84 22.70
C TRP A 109 -6.99 -0.05 23.60
N ILE A 110 -6.55 -0.32 24.85
CA ILE A 110 -7.25 -1.14 25.84
C ILE A 110 -7.35 -0.38 27.18
N PRO A 111 -7.73 0.91 27.18
CA PRO A 111 -7.59 1.78 28.37
C PRO A 111 -8.43 1.32 29.56
N LYS A 112 -9.50 0.54 29.33
CA LYS A 112 -10.39 -0.02 30.37
C LYS A 112 -10.08 -1.49 30.71
N GLY A 113 -8.90 -2.02 30.28
CA GLY A 113 -8.54 -3.42 30.44
C GLY A 113 -9.31 -4.40 29.53
N ARG A 114 -10.21 -3.90 28.68
CA ARG A 114 -10.95 -4.67 27.68
C ARG A 114 -10.88 -4.00 26.31
N VAL A 115 -11.07 -4.80 25.26
CA VAL A 115 -11.22 -4.31 23.90
C VAL A 115 -12.49 -3.44 23.83
N PRO A 116 -12.47 -2.28 23.17
CA PRO A 116 -13.66 -1.46 23.00
C PRO A 116 -14.70 -2.16 22.12
N ASP A 117 -15.96 -2.01 22.46
CA ASP A 117 -17.09 -2.52 21.67
C ASP A 117 -17.32 -1.66 20.42
N GLU A 118 -17.93 -2.25 19.38
CA GLU A 118 -18.33 -1.48 18.20
C GLU A 118 -19.28 -0.32 18.57
N GLY A 119 -18.99 0.86 18.04
CA GLY A 119 -19.71 2.09 18.37
C GLY A 119 -19.30 2.76 19.68
N GLU A 120 -18.47 2.14 20.52
CA GLU A 120 -17.93 2.79 21.72
C GLU A 120 -17.01 3.95 21.31
N LEU A 121 -17.12 5.09 22.03
CA LEU A 121 -16.27 6.25 21.78
C LEU A 121 -14.84 6.02 22.28
N VAL A 122 -13.91 6.08 21.38
CA VAL A 122 -12.47 6.04 21.67
C VAL A 122 -11.88 7.42 21.46
N ARG A 123 -11.02 7.84 22.39
CA ARG A 123 -10.34 9.14 22.39
C ARG A 123 -8.83 8.94 22.31
N ASN A 124 -8.18 9.87 21.63
CA ASN A 124 -6.73 9.94 21.55
C ASN A 124 -6.24 11.38 21.80
N PRO A 125 -6.30 11.86 23.05
CA PRO A 125 -5.96 13.25 23.36
C PRO A 125 -4.48 13.56 23.09
N ALA A 126 -3.60 12.57 23.10
CA ALA A 126 -2.20 12.76 22.74
C ALA A 126 -2.05 13.12 21.26
N TYR A 127 -2.81 12.45 20.38
CA TYR A 127 -2.81 12.78 18.95
C TYR A 127 -3.43 14.15 18.68
N ALA A 128 -4.53 14.50 19.36
CA ALA A 128 -5.09 15.85 19.27
C ALA A 128 -4.04 16.93 19.61
N ARG A 129 -3.36 16.77 20.76
CA ARG A 129 -2.27 17.70 21.15
C ARG A 129 -1.11 17.74 20.16
N THR A 130 -0.78 16.62 19.52
CA THR A 130 0.25 16.57 18.49
C THR A 130 -0.14 17.46 17.30
N LEU A 131 -1.38 17.39 16.85
CA LEU A 131 -1.88 18.23 15.77
C LEU A 131 -1.96 19.71 16.17
N GLU A 132 -2.43 19.99 17.40
CA GLU A 132 -2.46 21.36 17.96
C GLU A 132 -1.07 21.99 18.02
N ARG A 133 -0.04 21.24 18.46
CA ARG A 133 1.34 21.73 18.50
C ARG A 133 1.92 22.02 17.11
N LEU A 134 1.50 21.28 16.09
CA LEU A 134 1.88 21.64 14.71
C LEU A 134 1.27 23.00 14.29
N LEU A 135 0.04 23.32 14.73
CA LEU A 135 -0.56 24.63 14.51
C LEU A 135 0.16 25.73 15.31
N GLU A 136 0.46 25.47 16.58
CA GLU A 136 1.17 26.40 17.46
C GLU A 136 2.55 26.78 16.91
N ALA A 137 3.28 25.85 16.30
CA ALA A 137 4.58 26.10 15.68
C ALA A 137 4.52 27.20 14.61
N GLY A 138 3.39 27.38 13.95
CA GLY A 138 3.14 28.41 12.94
C GLY A 138 2.51 29.70 13.47
N ALA A 139 2.09 29.79 14.73
CA ALA A 139 1.25 30.88 15.23
C ALA A 139 1.86 32.29 15.09
N GLY A 140 3.19 32.40 15.09
CA GLY A 140 3.91 33.69 14.94
C GLY A 140 4.33 34.02 13.51
N GLU A 141 4.08 33.16 12.55
CA GLU A 141 4.55 33.33 11.17
C GLU A 141 3.62 34.26 10.35
N PRO A 142 4.19 35.11 9.48
CA PRO A 142 3.43 36.19 8.83
C PRO A 142 2.53 35.72 7.68
N SER A 143 2.84 34.63 7.01
CA SER A 143 2.05 34.13 5.87
C SER A 143 1.55 32.70 6.12
N ARG A 144 0.53 32.32 5.34
CA ARG A 144 -0.03 30.96 5.34
C ARG A 144 1.08 29.93 5.04
N GLU A 145 1.88 30.18 4.01
CA GLU A 145 2.97 29.30 3.58
C GLU A 145 4.01 29.15 4.69
N ALA A 146 4.40 30.27 5.33
CA ALA A 146 5.35 30.26 6.44
C ALA A 146 4.81 29.46 7.65
N ARG A 147 3.49 29.56 7.95
CA ARG A 147 2.85 28.76 9.01
C ARG A 147 2.91 27.26 8.70
N ILE A 148 2.63 26.88 7.46
CA ILE A 148 2.72 25.47 7.03
C ILE A 148 4.17 24.97 7.08
N ASP A 149 5.14 25.77 6.63
CA ASP A 149 6.55 25.41 6.70
C ASP A 149 7.07 25.30 8.14
N ALA A 150 6.56 26.10 9.07
CA ALA A 150 6.85 25.95 10.49
C ALA A 150 6.33 24.61 11.05
N ALA A 151 5.11 24.19 10.68
CA ALA A 151 4.58 22.87 11.03
C ALA A 151 5.41 21.72 10.43
N ARG A 152 5.90 21.85 9.19
CA ARG A 152 6.82 20.90 8.56
C ARG A 152 8.14 20.79 9.32
N ARG A 153 8.74 21.92 9.74
CA ARG A 153 9.95 21.92 10.58
C ARG A 153 9.71 21.26 11.93
N GLU A 154 8.56 21.56 12.59
CA GLU A 154 8.20 20.95 13.89
C GLU A 154 8.04 19.42 13.78
N TRP A 155 7.50 18.93 12.65
CA TRP A 155 7.42 17.49 12.37
C TRP A 155 8.80 16.86 12.25
N ARG A 156 9.73 17.45 11.50
CA ARG A 156 11.02 16.87 11.12
C ARG A 156 12.12 17.08 12.16
N GLU A 157 12.08 18.18 12.90
CA GLU A 157 13.19 18.65 13.75
C GLU A 157 12.74 18.97 15.18
N GLY A 158 11.43 19.14 15.40
CA GLY A 158 10.84 19.53 16.66
C GLY A 158 10.48 18.36 17.58
N PHE A 159 9.43 18.57 18.40
CA PHE A 159 9.04 17.58 19.41
C PHE A 159 8.58 16.26 18.83
N VAL A 160 7.94 16.27 17.64
CA VAL A 160 7.47 15.03 16.99
C VAL A 160 8.66 14.14 16.66
N ALA A 161 9.67 14.69 16.01
CA ALA A 161 10.92 13.99 15.71
C ALA A 161 11.62 13.50 16.99
N GLY A 162 11.70 14.35 18.00
CA GLY A 162 12.30 14.01 19.29
C GLY A 162 11.60 12.83 19.99
N ALA A 163 10.27 12.82 20.03
CA ALA A 163 9.49 11.75 20.60
C ALA A 163 9.61 10.43 19.83
N MET A 164 9.58 10.49 18.47
CA MET A 164 9.81 9.31 17.63
C MET A 164 11.18 8.67 17.90
N VAL A 165 12.25 9.47 17.91
CA VAL A 165 13.62 8.99 18.13
C VAL A 165 13.79 8.44 19.56
N GLN A 166 13.18 9.08 20.55
CA GLN A 166 13.21 8.59 21.92
C GLN A 166 12.50 7.24 22.06
N SER A 167 11.36 7.05 21.40
CA SER A 167 10.55 5.82 21.49
C SER A 167 11.28 4.58 20.97
N VAL A 168 12.14 4.72 19.95
CA VAL A 168 12.85 3.58 19.35
C VAL A 168 14.10 3.15 20.12
N ARG A 169 14.52 3.89 21.16
CA ARG A 169 15.73 3.57 21.95
C ARG A 169 15.54 2.40 22.90
N ALA A 170 14.32 2.17 23.35
CA ALA A 170 14.00 1.03 24.20
C ALA A 170 13.80 -0.23 23.33
N PRO A 171 14.38 -1.38 23.69
CA PRO A 171 14.07 -2.62 23.01
C PRO A 171 12.63 -3.02 23.28
N HIS A 172 11.99 -3.65 22.32
CA HIS A 172 10.67 -4.23 22.43
C HIS A 172 10.51 -5.43 21.51
N ARG A 173 9.50 -6.25 21.77
CA ARG A 173 9.19 -7.44 20.97
C ARG A 173 8.87 -7.06 19.53
N HIS A 174 9.49 -7.76 18.58
CA HIS A 174 9.21 -7.70 17.14
C HIS A 174 8.52 -8.99 16.68
N SER A 175 8.01 -9.01 15.46
CA SER A 175 7.43 -10.22 14.85
C SER A 175 8.43 -11.37 14.68
N SER A 176 9.72 -11.09 14.72
CA SER A 176 10.79 -12.10 14.80
C SER A 176 10.74 -12.98 16.04
N GLY A 177 9.99 -12.58 17.07
CA GLY A 177 9.96 -13.26 18.35
C GLY A 177 11.07 -12.84 19.31
N THR A 178 11.89 -11.86 18.94
CA THR A 178 13.00 -11.31 19.74
C THR A 178 12.80 -9.81 19.98
N GLU A 179 13.52 -9.25 20.95
CA GLU A 179 13.47 -7.83 21.27
C GLU A 179 14.61 -7.08 20.60
N HIS A 180 14.27 -5.96 19.96
CA HIS A 180 15.23 -5.11 19.25
C HIS A 180 14.92 -3.64 19.50
N ARG A 181 15.93 -2.80 19.33
CA ARG A 181 15.81 -1.34 19.26
C ARG A 181 15.63 -0.89 17.82
N GLY A 182 14.89 0.19 17.59
CA GLY A 182 14.87 0.82 16.29
C GLY A 182 16.14 1.63 16.02
N VAL A 183 16.34 2.01 14.75
CA VAL A 183 17.56 2.70 14.28
C VAL A 183 17.29 4.13 13.78
N LEU A 184 16.06 4.62 13.92
CA LEU A 184 15.69 5.97 13.51
C LEU A 184 16.41 7.02 14.36
N ALA A 185 17.02 8.02 13.73
CA ALA A 185 17.74 9.12 14.36
C ALA A 185 17.22 10.49 13.92
N MET A 186 17.50 11.54 14.69
CA MET A 186 17.10 12.92 14.37
C MET A 186 17.58 13.35 12.98
N GLY A 187 18.82 12.98 12.59
CA GLY A 187 19.37 13.30 11.28
C GLY A 187 18.59 12.69 10.12
N ASP A 188 17.97 11.51 10.30
CA ASP A 188 17.15 10.88 9.27
C ASP A 188 15.87 11.66 9.00
N LEU A 189 15.24 12.17 10.06
CA LEU A 189 14.01 12.97 9.98
C LEU A 189 14.30 14.37 9.42
N ALA A 190 15.35 15.02 9.90
CA ALA A 190 15.74 16.36 9.47
C ALA A 190 16.20 16.39 7.99
N ALA A 191 16.82 15.32 7.50
CA ALA A 191 17.28 15.22 6.12
C ALA A 191 16.18 14.93 5.10
N PHE A 192 14.99 14.48 5.55
CA PHE A 192 13.89 14.16 4.63
C PHE A 192 13.13 15.42 4.23
N GLU A 193 12.90 15.58 2.94
CA GLU A 193 11.96 16.55 2.38
C GLU A 193 11.09 15.89 1.32
N ALA A 194 9.78 16.07 1.42
CA ALA A 194 8.85 15.66 0.39
C ALA A 194 9.11 16.45 -0.92
N SER A 195 8.85 15.82 -2.05
CA SER A 195 9.09 16.40 -3.36
C SER A 195 8.05 15.95 -4.38
N TYR A 196 8.13 16.47 -5.58
CA TYR A 196 7.30 16.08 -6.71
C TYR A 196 8.13 15.30 -7.73
N GLU A 197 7.53 14.25 -8.29
CA GLU A 197 8.15 13.40 -9.31
C GLU A 197 7.22 13.26 -10.51
N ALA A 198 7.78 12.92 -11.67
CA ALA A 198 6.99 12.56 -12.84
C ALA A 198 6.30 11.20 -12.63
N ALA A 199 5.10 11.06 -13.16
CA ALA A 199 4.42 9.78 -13.19
C ALA A 199 5.00 8.87 -14.28
N ALA A 200 5.00 7.55 -14.03
CA ALA A 200 5.18 6.55 -15.06
C ALA A 200 3.86 6.36 -15.82
N THR A 201 3.90 6.26 -17.13
CA THR A 201 2.70 6.17 -17.96
C THR A 201 2.82 5.15 -19.07
N ILE A 202 1.67 4.60 -19.51
CA ILE A 202 1.51 3.90 -20.78
C ILE A 202 0.18 4.31 -21.44
N ASP A 203 0.10 4.13 -22.73
CA ASP A 203 -1.17 4.19 -23.45
C ASP A 203 -1.79 2.79 -23.53
N PHE A 204 -3.09 2.69 -23.24
CA PHE A 204 -3.88 1.47 -23.33
C PHE A 204 -5.28 1.78 -23.87
N ARG A 205 -5.62 1.25 -25.04
CA ARG A 205 -6.95 1.40 -25.68
C ARG A 205 -7.45 2.85 -25.70
N GLY A 206 -6.58 3.81 -26.10
CA GLY A 206 -6.92 5.22 -26.20
C GLY A 206 -6.98 5.99 -24.88
N HIS A 207 -6.51 5.41 -23.80
CA HIS A 207 -6.33 6.04 -22.49
C HIS A 207 -4.87 6.01 -22.09
N THR A 208 -4.40 7.07 -21.44
CA THR A 208 -3.09 7.07 -20.77
C THR A 208 -3.29 6.72 -19.30
N ILE A 209 -2.65 5.65 -18.85
CA ILE A 209 -2.69 5.20 -17.45
C ILE A 209 -1.42 5.68 -16.76
N ALA A 210 -1.57 6.45 -15.68
CA ALA A 210 -0.48 7.02 -14.92
C ALA A 210 -0.36 6.38 -13.53
N LYS A 211 0.87 6.07 -13.13
CA LYS A 211 1.24 5.42 -11.86
C LYS A 211 2.46 6.12 -11.24
N THR A 212 2.76 5.76 -9.99
CA THR A 212 4.04 6.13 -9.36
C THR A 212 5.22 5.48 -10.07
N GLY A 213 6.43 5.97 -9.81
CA GLY A 213 7.68 5.40 -10.34
C GLY A 213 8.02 4.00 -9.79
N PRO A 214 9.12 3.39 -10.27
CA PRO A 214 9.47 1.99 -9.97
C PRO A 214 9.99 1.74 -8.56
N TRP A 215 10.16 2.78 -7.72
CA TRP A 215 10.31 2.63 -6.28
C TRP A 215 9.03 2.11 -5.60
N GLY A 216 7.89 2.15 -6.30
CA GLY A 216 6.63 1.50 -5.97
C GLY A 216 6.33 0.33 -6.91
N GLN A 217 5.24 -0.39 -6.65
CA GLN A 217 4.80 -1.46 -7.55
C GLN A 217 3.94 -0.98 -8.73
N GLY A 218 3.55 0.31 -8.78
CA GLY A 218 2.64 0.84 -9.79
C GLY A 218 2.97 0.45 -11.24
N PRO A 219 4.24 0.50 -11.68
CA PRO A 219 4.60 0.10 -13.02
C PRO A 219 4.32 -1.39 -13.34
N ALA A 220 4.10 -2.27 -12.36
CA ALA A 220 3.67 -3.65 -12.63
C ALA A 220 2.26 -3.71 -13.24
N LEU A 221 1.36 -2.78 -12.86
CA LEU A 221 0.06 -2.62 -13.51
C LEU A 221 0.23 -2.15 -14.97
N LEU A 222 1.08 -1.14 -15.18
CA LEU A 222 1.37 -0.64 -16.53
C LEU A 222 1.93 -1.76 -17.43
N GLN A 223 2.90 -2.51 -16.91
CA GLN A 223 3.49 -3.64 -17.62
C GLN A 223 2.46 -4.75 -17.91
N THR A 224 1.56 -5.04 -16.96
CA THR A 224 0.48 -6.00 -17.18
C THR A 224 -0.45 -5.53 -18.29
N LEU A 225 -0.85 -4.26 -18.31
CA LEU A 225 -1.67 -3.68 -19.38
C LEU A 225 -0.94 -3.72 -20.74
N ALA A 226 0.36 -3.42 -20.78
CA ALA A 226 1.16 -3.52 -22.00
C ALA A 226 1.21 -4.97 -22.55
N ILE A 227 1.32 -5.97 -21.67
CA ILE A 227 1.23 -7.38 -22.04
C ILE A 227 -0.16 -7.70 -22.60
N LEU A 228 -1.21 -7.23 -21.97
CA LEU A 228 -2.60 -7.50 -22.34
C LEU A 228 -3.03 -6.77 -23.63
N ASP A 229 -2.47 -5.61 -23.94
CA ASP A 229 -2.88 -4.77 -25.07
C ASP A 229 -2.79 -5.47 -26.44
N GLY A 230 -1.97 -6.50 -26.57
CA GLY A 230 -1.86 -7.29 -27.80
C GLY A 230 -2.83 -8.47 -27.90
N PHE A 231 -3.73 -8.68 -26.96
CA PHE A 231 -4.80 -9.68 -27.05
C PHE A 231 -6.09 -9.08 -27.60
N ALA A 232 -6.94 -9.91 -28.19
CA ALA A 232 -8.32 -9.54 -28.52
C ALA A 232 -9.15 -9.36 -27.24
N ASP A 233 -10.25 -8.60 -27.35
CA ASP A 233 -11.05 -8.20 -26.19
C ASP A 233 -11.67 -9.38 -25.41
N GLU A 234 -11.92 -10.51 -26.06
CA GLU A 234 -12.40 -11.75 -25.41
C GLU A 234 -11.43 -12.32 -24.36
N TYR A 235 -10.11 -12.03 -24.50
CA TYR A 235 -9.08 -12.39 -23.53
C TYR A 235 -8.96 -11.39 -22.36
N LEU A 236 -9.69 -10.28 -22.43
CA LEU A 236 -9.61 -9.19 -21.46
C LEU A 236 -10.84 -9.10 -20.55
N ASP A 237 -11.84 -9.96 -20.75
CA ASP A 237 -13.04 -10.00 -19.88
C ASP A 237 -12.76 -10.76 -18.58
N PRO A 238 -12.65 -10.06 -17.42
CA PRO A 238 -12.37 -10.70 -16.14
C PRO A 238 -13.47 -11.66 -15.65
N SER A 239 -14.63 -11.66 -16.30
CA SER A 239 -15.78 -12.47 -15.90
C SER A 239 -15.82 -13.84 -16.58
N THR A 240 -14.89 -14.12 -17.51
CA THR A 240 -14.78 -15.38 -18.23
C THR A 240 -13.58 -16.19 -17.78
N GLU A 241 -13.62 -17.53 -17.96
CA GLU A 241 -12.49 -18.43 -17.71
C GLU A 241 -11.24 -17.99 -18.50
N LEU A 242 -11.42 -17.69 -19.79
CA LEU A 242 -10.33 -17.31 -20.70
C LEU A 242 -9.71 -15.98 -20.27
N GLY A 243 -10.52 -14.96 -20.01
CA GLY A 243 -10.06 -13.65 -19.60
C GLY A 243 -9.40 -13.67 -18.22
N ALA A 244 -10.03 -14.30 -17.21
CA ALA A 244 -9.45 -14.41 -15.87
C ALA A 244 -8.10 -15.14 -15.90
N HIS A 245 -7.97 -16.24 -16.65
CA HIS A 245 -6.71 -16.95 -16.83
C HIS A 245 -5.63 -16.05 -17.47
N THR A 246 -5.96 -15.37 -18.58
CA THR A 246 -5.03 -14.50 -19.31
C THR A 246 -4.53 -13.36 -18.41
N ILE A 247 -5.43 -12.73 -17.66
CA ILE A 247 -5.12 -11.66 -16.71
C ILE A 247 -4.19 -12.18 -15.60
N LEU A 248 -4.51 -13.32 -14.96
CA LEU A 248 -3.66 -13.91 -13.92
C LEU A 248 -2.26 -14.23 -14.44
N GLU A 249 -2.12 -14.80 -15.64
CA GLU A 249 -0.82 -15.11 -16.23
C GLU A 249 -0.02 -13.83 -16.56
N ALA A 250 -0.67 -12.79 -17.09
CA ALA A 250 -0.03 -11.51 -17.35
C ALA A 250 0.45 -10.84 -16.05
N GLN A 251 -0.35 -10.88 -14.98
CA GLN A 251 0.03 -10.39 -13.66
C GLN A 251 1.25 -11.15 -13.10
N LYS A 252 1.27 -12.48 -13.19
CA LYS A 252 2.43 -13.28 -12.72
C LYS A 252 3.73 -12.86 -13.42
N LEU A 253 3.68 -12.57 -14.72
CA LEU A 253 4.86 -12.13 -15.47
C LEU A 253 5.33 -10.74 -15.01
N ALA A 254 4.42 -9.77 -14.89
CA ALA A 254 4.76 -8.42 -14.45
C ALA A 254 5.24 -8.39 -12.99
N LEU A 255 4.64 -9.20 -12.11
CA LEU A 255 5.05 -9.32 -10.70
C LEU A 255 6.41 -10.03 -10.53
N ALA A 256 6.75 -10.95 -11.43
CA ALA A 256 8.10 -11.52 -11.46
C ALA A 256 9.16 -10.47 -11.85
N ASP A 257 8.83 -9.60 -12.82
CA ASP A 257 9.70 -8.49 -13.22
C ASP A 257 9.79 -7.42 -12.13
N ARG A 258 8.70 -7.18 -11.36
CA ARG A 258 8.70 -6.32 -10.19
C ARG A 258 9.77 -6.75 -9.17
N GLU A 259 9.84 -8.02 -8.84
CA GLU A 259 10.85 -8.54 -7.91
C GLU A 259 12.27 -8.43 -8.49
N ALA A 260 12.42 -8.68 -9.80
CA ALA A 260 13.71 -8.73 -10.44
C ALA A 260 14.34 -7.35 -10.67
N TYR A 261 13.53 -6.30 -10.86
CA TYR A 261 14.03 -5.03 -11.39
C TYR A 261 13.56 -3.78 -10.64
N TYR A 262 12.44 -3.82 -9.85
CA TYR A 262 11.86 -2.62 -9.26
C TYR A 262 12.42 -2.33 -7.87
N GLY A 263 12.74 -1.06 -7.66
CA GLY A 263 13.27 -0.51 -6.42
C GLY A 263 13.64 0.96 -6.60
N ASP A 264 14.18 1.57 -5.58
CA ASP A 264 14.69 2.94 -5.61
C ASP A 264 16.11 2.99 -6.19
N THR A 265 16.22 2.57 -7.44
CA THR A 265 17.47 2.42 -8.20
C THR A 265 17.24 2.85 -9.64
N ASP A 266 18.30 2.77 -10.46
CA ASP A 266 18.18 2.92 -11.91
C ASP A 266 17.45 1.70 -12.50
N VAL A 267 16.13 1.82 -12.71
CA VAL A 267 15.27 0.78 -13.29
C VAL A 267 15.11 1.03 -14.77
N PRO A 268 15.30 0.02 -15.65
CA PRO A 268 15.14 0.17 -17.10
C PRO A 268 13.65 0.19 -17.51
N LEU A 269 12.89 1.13 -16.96
CA LEU A 269 11.44 1.16 -17.04
C LEU A 269 10.93 1.29 -18.47
N ASP A 270 11.58 2.13 -19.28
CA ASP A 270 11.21 2.32 -20.70
C ASP A 270 11.32 1.01 -21.49
N TYR A 271 12.35 0.19 -21.19
CA TYR A 271 12.50 -1.11 -21.81
C TYR A 271 11.40 -2.09 -21.35
N LEU A 272 11.16 -2.16 -20.03
CA LEU A 272 10.16 -3.04 -19.42
C LEU A 272 8.72 -2.72 -19.87
N LEU A 273 8.44 -1.47 -20.19
CA LEU A 273 7.14 -1.01 -20.71
C LEU A 273 7.07 -0.99 -22.25
N SER A 274 8.16 -1.32 -22.95
CA SER A 274 8.18 -1.29 -24.41
C SER A 274 7.30 -2.36 -25.04
N ALA A 275 6.73 -2.05 -26.21
CA ALA A 275 5.89 -2.97 -26.98
C ALA A 275 6.63 -4.28 -27.35
N GLY A 276 7.94 -4.19 -27.65
CA GLY A 276 8.78 -5.36 -27.95
C GLY A 276 8.93 -6.29 -26.77
N TYR A 277 9.18 -5.73 -25.57
CA TYR A 277 9.26 -6.51 -24.35
C TYR A 277 7.90 -7.12 -23.99
N ALA A 278 6.84 -6.34 -24.01
CA ALA A 278 5.48 -6.81 -23.77
C ALA A 278 5.08 -7.97 -24.70
N ALA A 279 5.39 -7.88 -26.00
CA ALA A 279 5.16 -8.95 -26.96
C ALA A 279 5.96 -10.23 -26.64
N ALA A 280 7.21 -10.09 -26.17
CA ALA A 280 8.01 -11.24 -25.74
C ALA A 280 7.40 -11.91 -24.49
N ARG A 281 6.93 -11.13 -23.53
CA ARG A 281 6.27 -11.65 -22.31
C ARG A 281 4.94 -12.32 -22.63
N ARG A 282 4.13 -11.73 -23.53
CA ARG A 282 2.84 -12.28 -23.96
C ARG A 282 2.95 -13.69 -24.53
N ARG A 283 4.00 -14.00 -25.29
CA ARG A 283 4.23 -15.35 -25.85
C ARG A 283 4.42 -16.44 -24.79
N LEU A 284 4.65 -16.09 -23.55
CA LEU A 284 4.77 -17.04 -22.43
C LEU A 284 3.43 -17.41 -21.81
N ILE A 285 2.36 -16.74 -22.19
CA ILE A 285 0.99 -17.05 -21.76
C ILE A 285 0.46 -18.16 -22.67
N THR A 286 0.16 -19.30 -22.08
CA THR A 286 -0.39 -20.48 -22.76
C THR A 286 -1.79 -20.77 -22.20
N ASP A 287 -2.39 -21.89 -22.58
CA ASP A 287 -3.67 -22.36 -22.05
C ASP A 287 -3.54 -22.97 -20.62
N ARG A 288 -2.32 -23.12 -20.10
CA ARG A 288 -2.04 -23.69 -18.77
C ARG A 288 -1.43 -22.65 -17.85
N ALA A 289 -1.84 -22.69 -16.58
CA ALA A 289 -1.26 -21.88 -15.54
C ALA A 289 0.21 -22.25 -15.28
N SER A 290 1.07 -21.24 -15.26
CA SER A 290 2.47 -21.45 -14.87
C SER A 290 2.60 -21.50 -13.35
N LEU A 291 3.46 -22.44 -12.88
CA LEU A 291 3.85 -22.56 -11.47
C LEU A 291 5.26 -22.00 -11.23
N GLU A 292 5.87 -21.38 -12.24
CA GLU A 292 7.25 -20.91 -12.20
C GLU A 292 7.33 -19.41 -11.92
N PHE A 293 8.40 -19.00 -11.24
CA PHE A 293 8.81 -17.61 -11.15
C PHE A 293 9.63 -17.25 -12.39
N ARG A 294 9.07 -16.43 -13.28
CA ARG A 294 9.56 -16.17 -14.64
C ARG A 294 9.88 -14.70 -14.89
N PRO A 295 10.92 -14.10 -14.26
CA PRO A 295 11.36 -12.76 -14.63
C PRO A 295 11.87 -12.75 -16.07
N GLY A 296 11.62 -11.65 -16.79
CA GLY A 296 12.09 -11.49 -18.16
C GLY A 296 13.56 -11.06 -18.21
N GLN A 297 14.11 -11.06 -19.42
CA GLN A 297 15.49 -10.65 -19.65
C GLN A 297 15.56 -9.19 -20.11
N VAL A 298 16.43 -8.42 -19.49
CA VAL A 298 16.76 -7.06 -19.86
C VAL A 298 18.22 -7.03 -20.35
N PRO A 299 18.51 -6.52 -21.53
CA PRO A 299 19.88 -6.49 -22.05
C PRO A 299 20.84 -5.82 -21.06
N GLY A 300 21.96 -6.50 -20.78
CA GLY A 300 22.99 -5.99 -19.88
C GLY A 300 22.63 -6.04 -18.39
N ARG A 301 21.50 -6.64 -18.00
CA ARG A 301 21.09 -6.79 -16.60
C ARG A 301 20.67 -8.23 -16.30
N GLU A 302 21.24 -8.82 -15.28
CA GLU A 302 20.82 -10.12 -14.78
C GLU A 302 19.57 -9.93 -13.90
N PRO A 303 18.47 -10.68 -14.14
CA PRO A 303 17.27 -10.58 -13.31
C PRO A 303 17.55 -11.15 -11.92
N PHE A 304 17.26 -10.37 -10.88
CA PHE A 304 17.32 -10.89 -9.52
C PHE A 304 16.25 -11.98 -9.33
N ARG A 305 16.67 -13.08 -8.70
CA ARG A 305 15.79 -14.18 -8.31
C ARG A 305 15.75 -14.27 -6.79
N PRO A 306 14.66 -13.82 -6.14
CA PRO A 306 14.54 -13.88 -4.70
C PRO A 306 14.51 -15.32 -4.19
N PRO A 307 14.86 -15.55 -2.93
CA PRO A 307 14.60 -16.83 -2.29
C PRO A 307 13.09 -17.13 -2.34
N LEU A 308 12.71 -18.22 -3.00
CA LEU A 308 11.31 -18.64 -3.11
C LEU A 308 10.97 -19.54 -1.93
N ARG A 309 10.33 -18.96 -0.92
CA ARG A 309 9.91 -19.65 0.31
C ARG A 309 8.40 -19.89 0.26
N THR A 310 7.95 -21.11 0.41
CA THR A 310 6.53 -21.43 0.60
C THR A 310 6.12 -21.36 2.07
N GLU A 311 7.10 -21.48 2.97
CA GLU A 311 6.92 -21.40 4.43
C GLU A 311 8.10 -20.66 5.06
N TYR A 312 7.85 -19.97 6.17
CA TYR A 312 8.89 -19.36 6.99
C TYR A 312 8.45 -19.31 8.45
N VAL A 313 9.32 -19.76 9.33
CA VAL A 313 9.17 -19.65 10.79
C VAL A 313 10.43 -19.01 11.33
N PRO A 314 10.34 -17.88 12.05
CA PRO A 314 11.49 -17.28 12.71
C PRO A 314 12.18 -18.28 13.65
N PRO A 315 13.51 -18.32 13.69
CA PRO A 315 14.23 -19.26 14.57
C PRO A 315 13.81 -19.17 16.04
N ALA A 316 13.58 -17.97 16.55
CA ALA A 316 13.14 -17.74 17.94
C ALA A 316 11.74 -18.28 18.26
N LEU A 317 10.91 -18.51 17.25
CA LEU A 317 9.55 -19.03 17.37
C LEU A 317 9.45 -20.51 16.95
N ALA A 318 10.56 -21.14 16.59
CA ALA A 318 10.57 -22.51 16.06
C ALA A 318 10.09 -23.56 17.08
N ASN A 319 10.24 -23.30 18.37
CA ASN A 319 9.90 -24.21 19.48
C ASN A 319 8.65 -23.77 20.29
N ASP A 320 7.91 -22.77 19.81
CA ASP A 320 6.73 -22.29 20.50
C ASP A 320 5.50 -23.12 20.08
N ASP A 321 4.93 -23.88 21.01
CA ASP A 321 3.76 -24.74 20.77
C ASP A 321 2.46 -23.94 20.62
N ASP A 322 2.43 -22.67 21.07
CA ASP A 322 1.29 -21.74 20.95
C ASP A 322 1.26 -20.99 19.61
N ARG A 323 1.42 -21.67 18.49
CA ARG A 323 1.47 -21.12 17.12
C ARG A 323 0.10 -20.95 16.44
N PRO A 324 -0.66 -19.89 16.66
CA PRO A 324 -1.75 -19.59 15.76
C PRO A 324 -1.19 -18.92 14.49
N GLY A 325 -1.16 -19.65 13.38
CA GLY A 325 -1.16 -19.03 12.06
C GLY A 325 0.16 -18.71 11.36
N LEU A 326 1.34 -19.18 11.83
CA LEU A 326 2.61 -19.01 11.12
C LEU A 326 2.84 -20.05 10.00
N ARG A 327 2.04 -21.09 9.94
CA ARG A 327 2.00 -21.99 8.77
C ARG A 327 1.25 -21.26 7.67
N GLY A 328 1.83 -21.25 6.50
CA GLY A 328 1.40 -20.55 5.30
C GLY A 328 -0.09 -20.29 5.22
N SER A 329 -0.48 -19.20 4.60
CA SER A 329 -1.86 -18.76 4.41
C SER A 329 -2.87 -19.93 4.45
N GLY A 330 -3.45 -20.19 5.62
CA GLY A 330 -4.64 -21.02 5.71
C GLY A 330 -5.75 -20.36 4.88
N PRO A 331 -6.74 -21.12 4.38
CA PRO A 331 -7.87 -20.55 3.67
C PRO A 331 -8.53 -19.47 4.54
N GLY A 332 -8.44 -18.22 4.11
CA GLY A 332 -8.91 -17.02 4.82
C GLY A 332 -7.84 -16.01 5.23
N ALA A 333 -6.55 -16.37 5.30
CA ALA A 333 -5.48 -15.42 5.57
C ALA A 333 -5.20 -14.59 4.30
N GLY A 334 -5.49 -13.30 4.34
CA GLY A 334 -5.22 -12.36 3.25
C GLY A 334 -6.34 -12.23 2.21
N VAL A 335 -7.51 -12.71 2.51
CA VAL A 335 -8.69 -12.57 1.66
C VAL A 335 -9.28 -11.17 1.86
N GLY A 336 -8.81 -10.22 1.05
CA GLY A 336 -9.39 -8.88 0.93
C GLY A 336 -9.30 -7.95 2.14
N GLU A 337 -8.90 -8.46 3.31
CA GLU A 337 -8.81 -7.73 4.57
C GLU A 337 -7.37 -7.59 5.02
N PRO A 338 -6.99 -6.51 5.74
CA PRO A 338 -5.74 -6.49 6.47
C PRO A 338 -5.75 -7.67 7.45
N THR A 339 -4.90 -8.66 7.21
CA THR A 339 -4.73 -9.76 8.15
C THR A 339 -3.71 -9.31 9.20
N VAL A 340 -4.15 -9.23 10.44
CA VAL A 340 -3.30 -8.94 11.59
C VAL A 340 -3.09 -10.23 12.37
N LEU A 341 -1.84 -10.64 12.51
CA LEU A 341 -1.46 -11.78 13.33
C LEU A 341 -1.22 -11.35 14.78
N ALA A 342 -1.25 -12.30 15.71
CA ALA A 342 -0.99 -12.04 17.14
C ALA A 342 0.40 -11.42 17.38
N THR A 343 1.36 -11.64 16.50
CA THR A 343 2.72 -11.07 16.48
C THR A 343 2.76 -9.61 15.95
N GLY A 344 1.63 -9.04 15.56
CA GLY A 344 1.52 -7.66 15.06
C GLY A 344 1.78 -7.48 13.57
N GLU A 345 2.08 -8.54 12.84
CA GLU A 345 2.27 -8.42 11.39
C GLU A 345 0.95 -8.12 10.69
N THR A 346 1.03 -7.30 9.66
CA THR A 346 -0.12 -6.92 8.85
C THR A 346 0.17 -7.13 7.38
N ARG A 347 -0.75 -7.77 6.68
CA ARG A 347 -0.76 -7.87 5.23
C ARG A 347 -1.83 -6.91 4.69
N GLY A 348 -1.41 -5.68 4.31
CA GLY A 348 -2.30 -4.67 3.73
C GLY A 348 -3.07 -3.85 4.76
N ASP A 349 -2.54 -2.69 5.08
CA ASP A 349 -3.00 -1.76 6.13
C ASP A 349 -3.31 -0.36 5.59
N THR A 350 -3.65 -0.23 4.35
CA THR A 350 -3.75 1.00 3.57
C THR A 350 -5.15 1.61 3.63
N CYS A 351 -5.26 2.93 3.60
CA CYS A 351 -6.47 3.62 3.16
C CYS A 351 -6.27 4.26 1.78
N HIS A 352 -7.39 4.64 1.14
CA HIS A 352 -7.36 5.25 -0.18
C HIS A 352 -8.41 6.36 -0.27
N ILE A 353 -8.05 7.45 -0.96
CA ILE A 353 -8.91 8.61 -1.15
C ILE A 353 -8.76 9.11 -2.58
N ASP A 354 -9.88 9.25 -3.29
CA ASP A 354 -9.96 9.91 -4.58
C ASP A 354 -10.84 11.15 -4.47
N VAL A 355 -10.38 12.26 -5.06
CA VAL A 355 -11.14 13.51 -5.07
C VAL A 355 -11.06 14.13 -6.46
N ALA A 356 -12.19 14.62 -6.95
CA ALA A 356 -12.26 15.51 -8.11
C ALA A 356 -13.10 16.73 -7.76
N ASP A 357 -12.66 17.91 -8.15
CA ASP A 357 -13.41 19.13 -7.96
C ASP A 357 -14.07 19.64 -9.26
N ARG A 358 -14.94 20.65 -9.12
CA ARG A 358 -15.65 21.24 -10.25
C ARG A 358 -14.74 21.89 -11.30
N TRP A 359 -13.54 22.29 -10.92
CA TRP A 359 -12.59 22.95 -11.81
C TRP A 359 -11.74 21.98 -12.63
N GLY A 360 -11.70 20.72 -12.21
CA GLY A 360 -10.93 19.66 -12.88
C GLY A 360 -9.65 19.28 -12.17
N ASN A 361 -9.39 19.79 -10.97
CA ASN A 361 -8.36 19.21 -10.12
C ASN A 361 -8.76 17.79 -9.74
N MET A 362 -7.81 16.86 -9.80
CA MET A 362 -8.05 15.47 -9.49
C MET A 362 -6.90 14.88 -8.70
N ILE A 363 -7.19 14.16 -7.63
CA ILE A 363 -6.19 13.51 -6.80
C ILE A 363 -6.58 12.06 -6.54
N SER A 364 -5.58 11.18 -6.56
CA SER A 364 -5.63 9.82 -6.05
C SER A 364 -4.55 9.68 -4.99
N ALA A 365 -4.92 9.40 -3.75
CA ALA A 365 -4.01 9.32 -2.62
C ALA A 365 -4.14 7.99 -1.89
N THR A 366 -3.00 7.34 -1.66
CA THR A 366 -2.93 6.02 -1.02
C THR A 366 -2.00 6.09 0.19
N PRO A 367 -2.42 6.72 1.29
CA PRO A 367 -1.62 6.78 2.51
C PRO A 367 -1.61 5.43 3.22
N SER A 368 -0.44 5.07 3.73
CA SER A 368 -0.21 3.85 4.51
C SER A 368 1.15 3.92 5.20
N GLY A 369 1.48 2.97 6.03
CA GLY A 369 2.78 2.94 6.72
C GLY A 369 2.85 1.89 7.79
N GLY A 370 1.73 1.44 8.20
CA GLY A 370 1.49 0.56 9.32
C GLY A 370 0.26 1.01 10.07
N TRP A 371 -0.25 0.15 10.92
CA TRP A 371 -1.45 0.37 11.68
C TRP A 371 -1.15 0.30 13.18
N LEU A 372 -2.17 0.29 14.02
CA LEU A 372 -2.06 0.33 15.48
C LEU A 372 -1.12 -0.74 16.09
N GLN A 373 -0.87 -1.83 15.39
CA GLN A 373 0.01 -2.94 15.80
C GLN A 373 1.39 -2.92 15.09
N SER A 374 1.73 -1.88 14.39
CA SER A 374 2.99 -1.81 13.63
C SER A 374 4.21 -1.70 14.54
N SER A 375 4.11 -0.90 15.60
CA SER A 375 5.10 -0.77 16.68
C SER A 375 4.43 -0.24 17.94
N PRO A 376 5.10 -0.22 19.09
CA PRO A 376 4.54 0.36 20.30
C PRO A 376 4.05 1.80 20.08
N ALA A 377 2.88 2.13 20.61
CA ALA A 377 2.37 3.49 20.58
C ALA A 377 3.31 4.44 21.33
N ILE A 378 3.53 5.63 20.76
CA ILE A 378 4.32 6.71 21.35
C ILE A 378 3.38 7.57 22.19
N PRO A 379 3.48 7.51 23.53
CA PRO A 379 2.49 8.15 24.40
C PRO A 379 2.35 9.65 24.21
N GLU A 380 3.44 10.32 23.90
CA GLU A 380 3.48 11.77 23.68
C GLU A 380 2.81 12.19 22.38
N LEU A 381 2.76 11.29 21.38
CA LEU A 381 2.27 11.57 20.04
C LEU A 381 0.89 10.96 19.75
N GLY A 382 0.51 9.90 20.47
CA GLY A 382 -0.75 9.18 20.26
C GLY A 382 -0.78 8.31 18.99
N PHE A 383 0.36 7.99 18.39
CA PHE A 383 0.47 7.09 17.25
C PHE A 383 1.72 6.21 17.36
N CYS A 384 1.86 5.24 16.47
CA CYS A 384 3.01 4.34 16.36
C CYS A 384 3.77 4.56 15.05
N LEU A 385 5.03 4.10 14.98
CA LEU A 385 5.80 4.09 13.74
C LEU A 385 5.29 2.99 12.81
N GLY A 386 5.42 3.22 11.50
CA GLY A 386 5.06 2.25 10.48
C GLY A 386 6.11 1.17 10.26
N THR A 387 5.85 0.26 9.30
CA THR A 387 6.65 -0.95 9.06
C THR A 387 7.14 -1.08 7.61
N ARG A 388 7.37 0.03 6.92
CA ARG A 388 7.67 0.00 5.47
C ARG A 388 8.99 -0.68 5.10
N LEU A 389 9.97 -0.75 5.99
CA LEU A 389 11.23 -1.45 5.71
C LEU A 389 11.06 -2.96 5.54
N GLN A 390 9.97 -3.58 6.04
CA GLN A 390 9.71 -5.00 5.78
C GLN A 390 9.60 -5.33 4.28
N MET A 391 9.39 -4.31 3.43
CA MET A 391 9.32 -4.45 1.97
C MET A 391 10.69 -4.46 1.28
N THR A 392 11.77 -4.40 2.04
CA THR A 392 13.14 -4.53 1.53
C THR A 392 13.68 -5.94 1.73
N TRP A 393 14.71 -6.29 0.96
CA TRP A 393 15.46 -7.54 1.11
C TRP A 393 16.74 -7.30 1.90
N LEU A 394 17.17 -8.28 2.68
CA LEU A 394 18.53 -8.29 3.26
C LEU A 394 19.55 -8.94 2.31
N GLU A 395 19.09 -9.63 1.28
CA GLU A 395 19.91 -10.19 0.21
C GLU A 395 20.60 -9.08 -0.58
N PRO A 396 21.91 -9.21 -0.85
CA PRO A 396 22.63 -8.24 -1.68
C PRO A 396 22.26 -8.39 -3.17
N GLY A 397 22.41 -7.30 -3.92
CA GLY A 397 22.26 -7.32 -5.38
C GLY A 397 20.81 -7.25 -5.88
N THR A 398 19.83 -7.19 -5.01
CA THR A 398 18.44 -6.94 -5.41
C THR A 398 18.18 -5.43 -5.56
N PRO A 399 17.32 -5.01 -6.51
CA PRO A 399 16.95 -3.59 -6.66
C PRO A 399 16.26 -3.01 -5.41
N SER A 400 15.70 -3.86 -4.55
CA SER A 400 15.06 -3.48 -3.28
C SER A 400 15.83 -3.97 -2.05
N THR A 401 17.15 -4.18 -2.14
CA THR A 401 18.01 -4.42 -0.98
C THR A 401 17.90 -3.25 -0.01
N LEU A 402 17.74 -3.54 1.28
CA LEU A 402 17.76 -2.54 2.35
C LEU A 402 19.04 -1.71 2.26
N THR A 403 18.90 -0.43 1.97
CA THR A 403 20.02 0.49 1.80
C THR A 403 19.66 1.81 2.47
N PRO A 404 20.49 2.31 3.41
CA PRO A 404 20.29 3.62 4.02
C PRO A 404 20.05 4.72 2.97
N GLY A 405 19.11 5.61 3.24
CA GLY A 405 18.76 6.72 2.36
C GLY A 405 17.91 6.33 1.14
N LYS A 406 17.67 5.05 0.87
CA LYS A 406 16.78 4.60 -0.21
C LYS A 406 15.38 4.26 0.30
N ARG A 407 14.39 4.53 -0.53
CA ARG A 407 12.99 4.18 -0.26
C ARG A 407 12.78 2.67 -0.36
N PRO A 408 12.04 2.06 0.58
CA PRO A 408 11.57 0.69 0.38
C PRO A 408 10.62 0.63 -0.81
N ARG A 409 10.66 -0.45 -1.59
CA ARG A 409 9.71 -0.66 -2.67
C ARG A 409 8.30 -0.85 -2.10
N THR A 410 7.49 0.20 -2.18
CA THR A 410 6.14 0.20 -1.61
C THR A 410 5.11 -0.46 -2.52
N THR A 411 4.02 -0.92 -1.92
CA THR A 411 2.82 -1.38 -2.62
C THR A 411 1.79 -0.26 -2.84
N LEU A 412 2.09 0.97 -2.42
CA LEU A 412 1.20 2.12 -2.58
C LEU A 412 1.13 2.52 -4.05
N THR A 413 -0.07 2.56 -4.58
CA THR A 413 -0.24 2.64 -6.03
C THR A 413 -1.51 3.39 -6.44
N PRO A 414 -1.55 4.71 -6.18
CA PRO A 414 -2.61 5.56 -6.73
C PRO A 414 -2.56 5.56 -8.26
N THR A 415 -3.71 5.72 -8.89
CA THR A 415 -3.85 5.72 -10.35
C THR A 415 -4.59 6.94 -10.84
N LEU A 416 -4.11 7.54 -11.93
CA LEU A 416 -4.86 8.47 -12.73
C LEU A 416 -5.00 7.92 -14.15
N VAL A 417 -6.19 8.09 -14.73
CA VAL A 417 -6.48 7.75 -16.12
C VAL A 417 -6.75 9.04 -16.87
N LEU A 418 -6.06 9.22 -18.00
CA LEU A 418 -6.23 10.36 -18.87
C LEU A 418 -6.85 9.91 -20.19
N ARG A 419 -7.64 10.78 -20.79
CA ARG A 419 -8.19 10.61 -22.13
C ARG A 419 -8.11 11.94 -22.86
N ASN A 420 -7.58 11.91 -24.09
CA ASN A 420 -7.39 13.11 -24.92
C ASN A 420 -6.66 14.24 -24.18
N GLY A 421 -5.62 13.90 -23.40
CA GLY A 421 -4.80 14.87 -22.69
C GLY A 421 -5.44 15.49 -21.43
N SER A 422 -6.53 14.90 -20.91
CA SER A 422 -7.15 15.33 -19.66
C SER A 422 -7.41 14.16 -18.72
N ALA A 423 -7.17 14.35 -17.42
CA ALA A 423 -7.52 13.34 -16.43
C ALA A 423 -9.04 13.16 -16.35
N VAL A 424 -9.47 11.90 -16.43
CA VAL A 424 -10.89 11.53 -16.43
C VAL A 424 -11.24 10.62 -15.25
N THR A 425 -10.26 9.93 -14.64
CA THR A 425 -10.52 9.04 -13.51
C THR A 425 -9.34 9.09 -12.54
N ALA A 426 -9.64 9.22 -11.25
CA ALA A 426 -8.74 8.86 -10.17
C ALA A 426 -9.29 7.61 -9.50
N LEU A 427 -8.42 6.63 -9.21
CA LEU A 427 -8.82 5.38 -8.57
C LEU A 427 -7.68 4.77 -7.78
N GLY A 428 -8.05 3.89 -6.88
CA GLY A 428 -7.11 3.06 -6.15
C GLY A 428 -7.79 2.12 -5.17
N SER A 429 -6.99 1.48 -4.35
CA SER A 429 -7.44 0.48 -3.40
C SER A 429 -6.49 0.40 -2.21
N PRO A 430 -6.95 0.20 -0.98
CA PRO A 430 -6.15 -0.43 0.06
C PRO A 430 -5.86 -1.89 -0.30
N GLY A 431 -4.86 -2.52 0.35
CA GLY A 431 -4.65 -3.96 0.25
C GLY A 431 -3.29 -4.45 -0.24
N GLY A 432 -2.17 -3.93 0.15
CA GLY A 432 -0.85 -4.53 -0.11
C GLY A 432 -0.57 -4.88 -1.58
N ASP A 433 -0.04 -6.07 -1.83
CA ASP A 433 0.29 -6.57 -3.17
C ASP A 433 -0.93 -6.70 -4.10
N GLN A 434 -2.13 -6.75 -3.55
CA GLN A 434 -3.38 -6.88 -4.30
C GLN A 434 -3.87 -5.56 -4.92
N GLN A 435 -3.37 -4.41 -4.48
CA GLN A 435 -3.87 -3.09 -4.91
C GLN A 435 -3.91 -2.95 -6.44
N ASP A 436 -2.81 -3.19 -7.13
CA ASP A 436 -2.74 -3.12 -8.60
C ASP A 436 -3.53 -4.24 -9.27
N GLN A 437 -3.57 -5.40 -8.64
CA GLN A 437 -4.25 -6.56 -9.18
C GLN A 437 -5.77 -6.37 -9.20
N TRP A 438 -6.33 -5.64 -8.22
CA TRP A 438 -7.77 -5.32 -8.20
C TRP A 438 -8.12 -4.12 -9.07
N GLN A 439 -7.21 -3.17 -9.23
CA GLN A 439 -7.40 -2.04 -10.15
C GLN A 439 -7.45 -2.50 -11.62
N LEU A 440 -6.73 -3.55 -11.97
CA LEU A 440 -6.67 -4.06 -13.34
C LEU A 440 -8.05 -4.52 -13.88
N PRO A 441 -8.83 -5.41 -13.22
CA PRO A 441 -10.18 -5.76 -13.66
C PRO A 441 -11.12 -4.56 -13.77
N TYR A 442 -11.01 -3.57 -12.88
CA TYR A 442 -11.76 -2.33 -12.99
C TYR A 442 -11.45 -1.58 -14.29
N LEU A 443 -10.17 -1.38 -14.61
CA LEU A 443 -9.74 -0.71 -15.84
C LEU A 443 -10.20 -1.47 -17.09
N LEU A 444 -10.07 -2.80 -17.11
CA LEU A 444 -10.52 -3.60 -18.23
C LEU A 444 -12.04 -3.52 -18.42
N ARG A 445 -12.82 -3.59 -17.34
CA ARG A 445 -14.29 -3.46 -17.40
C ARG A 445 -14.74 -2.09 -17.87
N THR A 446 -14.11 -1.02 -17.38
CA THR A 446 -14.51 0.35 -17.74
C THR A 446 -14.03 0.75 -19.13
N ILE A 447 -12.79 0.39 -19.49
CA ILE A 447 -12.18 0.82 -20.77
C ILE A 447 -12.59 -0.08 -21.94
N VAL A 448 -12.62 -1.41 -21.72
CA VAL A 448 -12.93 -2.39 -22.77
C VAL A 448 -14.39 -2.85 -22.68
N GLY A 449 -14.86 -3.17 -21.47
CA GLY A 449 -16.21 -3.71 -21.26
C GLY A 449 -17.32 -2.66 -21.22
N GLY A 450 -17.01 -1.36 -21.14
CA GLY A 450 -18.00 -0.28 -21.12
C GLY A 450 -18.85 -0.22 -19.84
N TYR A 451 -18.38 -0.81 -18.72
CA TYR A 451 -19.05 -0.76 -17.43
C TYR A 451 -19.03 0.65 -16.85
N SER A 452 -20.08 1.03 -16.14
CA SER A 452 -20.01 2.20 -15.24
C SER A 452 -19.03 1.95 -14.10
N PRO A 453 -18.49 3.00 -13.46
CA PRO A 453 -17.55 2.85 -12.34
C PRO A 453 -18.07 1.93 -11.23
N GLN A 454 -19.32 2.10 -10.81
CA GLN A 454 -19.89 1.27 -9.75
C GLN A 454 -20.11 -0.19 -10.19
N GLN A 455 -20.59 -0.42 -11.42
CA GLN A 455 -20.71 -1.79 -11.94
C GLN A 455 -19.37 -2.52 -11.98
N ALA A 456 -18.29 -1.82 -12.36
CA ALA A 456 -16.95 -2.40 -12.40
C ALA A 456 -16.40 -2.73 -11.00
N ILE A 457 -16.71 -1.90 -9.97
CA ILE A 457 -16.36 -2.15 -8.58
C ILE A 457 -17.18 -3.29 -7.98
N ASP A 458 -18.49 -3.35 -8.29
CA ASP A 458 -19.38 -4.38 -7.74
C ASP A 458 -19.15 -5.77 -8.35
N ALA A 459 -18.60 -5.83 -9.56
CA ALA A 459 -18.34 -7.09 -10.23
C ALA A 459 -17.33 -7.96 -9.43
N PRO A 460 -17.43 -9.31 -9.49
CA PRO A 460 -16.52 -10.20 -8.78
C PRO A 460 -15.08 -10.00 -9.23
N THR A 461 -14.16 -10.17 -8.30
CA THR A 461 -12.73 -9.96 -8.58
C THR A 461 -11.86 -11.10 -8.06
N PHE A 462 -10.59 -11.06 -8.42
CA PHE A 462 -9.58 -12.05 -8.09
C PHE A 462 -8.19 -11.42 -8.05
N HIS A 463 -7.21 -12.16 -7.54
CA HIS A 463 -5.80 -11.82 -7.62
C HIS A 463 -4.93 -13.08 -7.57
N THR A 464 -3.66 -12.98 -8.01
CA THR A 464 -2.69 -14.06 -7.84
C THR A 464 -1.87 -13.89 -6.56
N THR A 465 -1.50 -15.02 -5.95
CA THR A 465 -0.50 -15.13 -4.87
C THR A 465 0.80 -15.78 -5.39
N SER A 466 0.90 -16.00 -6.70
CA SER A 466 2.05 -16.65 -7.36
C SER A 466 3.21 -15.67 -7.58
N MET A 467 3.61 -14.97 -6.51
CA MET A 467 4.77 -14.10 -6.42
C MET A 467 5.28 -14.06 -4.99
N PRO A 468 6.56 -13.73 -4.73
CA PRO A 468 7.01 -13.41 -3.37
C PRO A 468 6.24 -12.22 -2.82
N GLY A 469 5.63 -12.36 -1.66
CA GLY A 469 4.91 -11.27 -0.99
C GLY A 469 5.83 -10.10 -0.65
N SER A 470 5.32 -8.86 -0.72
CA SER A 470 6.08 -7.68 -0.31
C SER A 470 6.19 -7.55 1.21
N PHE A 471 5.32 -8.21 1.95
CA PHE A 471 5.27 -8.17 3.40
C PHE A 471 5.96 -9.39 4.00
N TRP A 472 6.51 -9.23 5.20
CA TRP A 472 7.01 -10.34 6.00
C TRP A 472 5.93 -11.44 6.14
N PRO A 473 6.25 -12.75 6.06
CA PRO A 473 7.58 -13.34 5.84
C PRO A 473 7.95 -13.59 4.36
N ARG A 474 7.32 -12.92 3.39
CA ARG A 474 7.64 -12.92 1.96
C ARG A 474 7.52 -14.30 1.31
N THR A 475 6.54 -15.07 1.73
CA THR A 475 6.21 -16.37 1.12
C THR A 475 5.54 -16.20 -0.25
N TRP A 476 5.56 -17.22 -1.06
CA TRP A 476 4.87 -17.29 -2.33
C TRP A 476 4.12 -18.62 -2.49
N GLU A 477 3.10 -18.63 -3.33
CA GLU A 477 2.25 -19.80 -3.60
C GLU A 477 2.26 -20.08 -5.10
N PRO A 478 3.07 -21.07 -5.58
CA PRO A 478 3.17 -21.37 -7.02
C PRO A 478 1.80 -21.67 -7.62
N GLY A 479 1.41 -20.88 -8.64
CA GLY A 479 0.10 -21.03 -9.29
C GLY A 479 -1.09 -20.58 -8.47
N GLY A 480 -0.87 -19.99 -7.27
CA GLY A 480 -1.95 -19.54 -6.39
C GLY A 480 -2.77 -18.41 -7.00
N ALA A 481 -4.08 -18.49 -6.82
CA ALA A 481 -5.03 -17.43 -7.13
C ALA A 481 -6.18 -17.43 -6.12
N VAL A 482 -6.58 -16.26 -5.68
CA VAL A 482 -7.71 -16.05 -4.78
C VAL A 482 -8.85 -15.42 -5.56
N VAL A 483 -10.04 -15.98 -5.49
CA VAL A 483 -11.20 -15.57 -6.28
C VAL A 483 -12.44 -15.38 -5.41
N GLU A 484 -13.29 -14.40 -5.73
CA GLU A 484 -14.65 -14.33 -5.16
C GLU A 484 -15.54 -15.44 -5.75
N ASP A 485 -16.37 -16.06 -4.92
CA ASP A 485 -17.28 -17.14 -5.34
C ASP A 485 -18.30 -16.67 -6.39
N ARG A 486 -18.63 -15.39 -6.38
CA ARG A 486 -19.47 -14.71 -7.37
C ARG A 486 -18.92 -14.72 -8.80
N LEU A 487 -17.65 -15.12 -8.98
CA LEU A 487 -17.08 -15.37 -10.32
C LEU A 487 -17.79 -16.52 -11.04
N GLY A 488 -18.42 -17.41 -10.27
CA GLY A 488 -19.21 -18.53 -10.74
C GLY A 488 -18.43 -19.84 -10.81
N ASP A 489 -19.10 -20.93 -10.45
CA ASP A 489 -18.47 -22.26 -10.33
C ASP A 489 -17.87 -22.75 -11.64
N ASP A 490 -18.48 -22.47 -12.79
CA ASP A 490 -17.98 -22.89 -14.10
C ASP A 490 -16.62 -22.21 -14.43
N VAL A 491 -16.51 -20.92 -14.15
CA VAL A 491 -15.28 -20.14 -14.36
C VAL A 491 -14.19 -20.62 -13.40
N ILE A 492 -14.53 -20.81 -12.11
CA ILE A 492 -13.60 -21.27 -11.08
C ILE A 492 -13.07 -22.66 -11.44
N ALA A 493 -13.96 -23.62 -11.77
CA ALA A 493 -13.57 -24.96 -12.20
C ALA A 493 -12.72 -24.93 -13.49
N GLY A 494 -13.00 -23.98 -14.39
CA GLY A 494 -12.18 -23.74 -15.58
C GLY A 494 -10.74 -23.32 -15.23
N LEU A 495 -10.59 -22.40 -14.31
CA LEU A 495 -9.26 -21.97 -13.83
C LEU A 495 -8.49 -23.14 -13.16
N GLU A 496 -9.18 -23.98 -12.38
CA GLU A 496 -8.59 -25.18 -11.78
C GLU A 496 -8.15 -26.19 -12.85
N ARG A 497 -8.96 -26.44 -13.88
CA ARG A 497 -8.58 -27.30 -15.02
C ARG A 497 -7.34 -26.78 -15.76
N ARG A 498 -7.15 -25.45 -15.84
CA ARG A 498 -5.94 -24.84 -16.40
C ARG A 498 -4.73 -24.99 -15.48
N GLY A 499 -4.90 -25.38 -14.22
CA GLY A 499 -3.83 -25.65 -13.25
C GLY A 499 -3.58 -24.52 -12.25
N HIS A 500 -4.46 -23.51 -12.16
CA HIS A 500 -4.42 -22.57 -11.04
C HIS A 500 -4.80 -23.29 -9.73
N ARG A 501 -4.10 -22.92 -8.64
CA ARG A 501 -4.44 -23.35 -7.28
C ARG A 501 -5.38 -22.33 -6.67
N ILE A 502 -6.67 -22.63 -6.71
CA ILE A 502 -7.70 -21.67 -6.34
C ILE A 502 -7.95 -21.70 -4.83
N THR A 503 -7.96 -20.50 -4.23
CA THR A 503 -8.54 -20.25 -2.91
C THR A 503 -9.82 -19.45 -3.11
N ARG A 504 -10.95 -20.02 -2.70
CA ARG A 504 -12.26 -19.36 -2.74
C ARG A 504 -12.40 -18.42 -1.54
N ALA A 505 -12.69 -17.16 -1.80
CA ALA A 505 -12.71 -16.11 -0.79
C ALA A 505 -14.10 -15.87 -0.17
N GLY A 506 -15.12 -16.52 -0.69
CA GLY A 506 -16.52 -16.18 -0.41
C GLY A 506 -17.02 -15.01 -1.26
N ASP A 507 -18.20 -14.53 -0.97
CA ASP A 507 -18.83 -13.42 -1.68
C ASP A 507 -18.42 -12.07 -1.08
N TRP A 508 -18.26 -11.06 -1.93
CA TRP A 508 -18.04 -9.67 -1.52
C TRP A 508 -16.85 -9.46 -0.57
N THR A 509 -15.72 -10.13 -0.80
CA THR A 509 -14.58 -10.12 0.11
C THR A 509 -13.34 -9.47 -0.47
N LEU A 510 -13.17 -9.51 -1.80
CA LEU A 510 -11.98 -9.00 -2.49
C LEU A 510 -12.24 -7.64 -3.13
N GLY A 511 -11.17 -6.85 -3.32
CA GLY A 511 -11.24 -5.56 -4.00
C GLY A 511 -11.87 -4.47 -3.14
N ARG A 512 -11.07 -3.46 -2.78
CA ARG A 512 -11.52 -2.32 -1.97
C ARG A 512 -11.37 -1.01 -2.72
N LEU A 513 -11.77 -1.04 -3.99
CA LEU A 513 -11.63 0.07 -4.89
C LEU A 513 -12.54 1.23 -4.51
N SER A 514 -12.03 2.43 -4.69
CA SER A 514 -12.84 3.63 -4.91
C SER A 514 -12.39 4.30 -6.21
N ALA A 515 -13.26 5.11 -6.76
CA ALA A 515 -12.96 5.89 -7.95
C ALA A 515 -13.81 7.16 -7.99
N VAL A 516 -13.21 8.23 -8.52
CA VAL A 516 -13.95 9.40 -8.98
C VAL A 516 -13.71 9.57 -10.47
N VAL A 517 -14.77 9.88 -11.20
CA VAL A 517 -14.75 10.05 -12.64
C VAL A 517 -15.30 11.42 -13.01
N ARG A 518 -14.63 12.10 -13.94
CA ARG A 518 -15.08 13.36 -14.50
C ARG A 518 -15.28 13.20 -16.01
N ASP A 519 -16.47 13.52 -16.47
CA ASP A 519 -16.70 13.67 -17.90
C ASP A 519 -16.08 15.00 -18.36
N PRO A 520 -15.08 14.97 -19.25
CA PRO A 520 -14.38 16.21 -19.65
C PRO A 520 -15.23 17.11 -20.54
N VAL A 521 -16.31 16.62 -21.14
CA VAL A 521 -17.21 17.37 -22.02
C VAL A 521 -18.31 18.05 -21.23
N THR A 522 -18.99 17.30 -20.37
CA THR A 522 -20.15 17.80 -19.60
C THR A 522 -19.76 18.35 -18.23
N GLY A 523 -18.58 18.03 -17.72
CA GLY A 523 -18.14 18.36 -16.37
C GLY A 523 -18.82 17.54 -15.26
N VAL A 524 -19.64 16.56 -15.62
CA VAL A 524 -20.34 15.70 -14.65
C VAL A 524 -19.33 14.88 -13.85
N LEU A 525 -19.47 14.91 -12.54
CA LEU A 525 -18.68 14.10 -11.60
C LEU A 525 -19.47 12.86 -11.16
N GLN A 526 -18.79 11.75 -11.06
CA GLN A 526 -19.30 10.49 -10.51
C GLN A 526 -18.34 9.99 -9.44
N ALA A 527 -18.87 9.44 -8.36
CA ALA A 527 -18.07 8.75 -7.35
C ALA A 527 -18.60 7.32 -7.20
N ALA A 528 -17.69 6.37 -7.07
CA ALA A 528 -18.01 4.98 -6.86
C ALA A 528 -17.15 4.41 -5.73
N ALA A 529 -17.75 3.60 -4.87
CA ALA A 529 -17.07 3.03 -3.73
C ALA A 529 -17.44 1.56 -3.52
N ASN A 530 -16.50 0.82 -2.98
CA ASN A 530 -16.60 -0.58 -2.70
C ASN A 530 -17.59 -0.85 -1.55
N PRO A 531 -18.62 -1.70 -1.75
CA PRO A 531 -19.55 -2.09 -0.69
C PRO A 531 -18.96 -3.10 0.30
N ARG A 532 -17.83 -3.71 -0.05
CA ARG A 532 -17.19 -4.77 0.75
C ARG A 532 -16.62 -4.18 2.03
N GLY A 533 -17.04 -4.75 3.16
CA GLY A 533 -16.54 -4.31 4.44
C GLY A 533 -17.14 -3.04 5.01
N ALA A 534 -18.16 -2.47 4.38
CA ALA A 534 -18.90 -1.29 4.86
C ALA A 534 -18.01 -0.05 5.23
N GLN A 535 -16.86 0.11 4.57
CA GLN A 535 -15.89 1.19 4.82
C GLN A 535 -15.62 2.07 3.60
N GLY A 536 -16.28 1.79 2.47
CA GLY A 536 -16.17 2.60 1.26
C GLY A 536 -17.26 3.68 1.25
N TYR A 537 -16.87 4.93 0.93
CA TYR A 537 -17.78 6.04 0.81
C TYR A 537 -17.64 6.70 -0.57
N ALA A 538 -18.76 6.96 -1.22
CA ALA A 538 -18.85 7.80 -2.40
C ALA A 538 -19.78 8.95 -2.08
N ALA A 539 -19.29 10.18 -2.14
CA ALA A 539 -20.05 11.38 -1.81
C ALA A 539 -19.77 12.48 -2.82
N GLY A 540 -20.80 13.31 -3.09
CA GLY A 540 -20.70 14.49 -3.92
C GLY A 540 -21.60 15.60 -3.39
N ARG A 541 -21.26 16.87 -3.73
CA ARG A 541 -22.07 18.06 -3.38
C ARG A 541 -21.95 19.14 -4.45
#